data_38c5bc7710eeb2f2dac9f045f1674daf
#
_entry.id   38c5bc7710eeb2f2dac9f045f1674daf
#
_cell.length_a   1.000
_cell.length_b   1.000
_cell.length_c   1.000
_cell.angle_alpha   90.00
_cell.angle_beta   90.00
_cell.angle_gamma   90.00
#
_symmetry.space_group_name_H-M   'P 1'
#
loop_
_entity.id
_entity.type
_entity.pdbx_description
1 polymer ?
#
loop_
_entity_poly.entity_id
_entity_poly.type
_entity_poly.pdbx_seq_one_letter_code
_entity_poly.pdbx_strand_id
1 'polypeptide(L)'
;MTSEIKKVGVIGAGTMGAGIAGQLANAGVEVVLLDLLNKETGNNRADEAIERMKNAKPTDAFNAGLMIPDNAKNITTGLSNENLDMLADCDWIIETILAPQEIRAGIYQNIEKIAKPDAIFSSNTST
;
A
#
# COMPACT_ATOMS: atom_id res chain seq x y z
N MET A 1 2.58 -14.70 -23.31
CA MET A 1 3.61 -13.99 -22.56
C MET A 1 3.02 -13.45 -21.26
N THR A 2 3.58 -13.83 -20.16
CA THR A 2 3.12 -13.36 -18.87
C THR A 2 3.67 -11.98 -18.59
N SER A 3 2.79 -11.09 -18.17
CA SER A 3 3.21 -9.75 -17.76
C SER A 3 3.92 -9.83 -16.41
N GLU A 4 5.09 -9.26 -16.33
CA GLU A 4 5.76 -9.14 -15.05
C GLU A 4 5.07 -8.07 -14.23
N ILE A 5 4.88 -8.36 -12.95
CA ILE A 5 4.41 -7.36 -12.00
C ILE A 5 5.61 -6.61 -11.47
N LYS A 6 5.74 -5.36 -11.88
CA LYS A 6 6.88 -4.51 -11.54
C LYS A 6 6.54 -3.46 -10.50
N LYS A 7 5.28 -3.06 -10.43
CA LYS A 7 4.83 -2.00 -9.54
C LYS A 7 3.47 -2.35 -8.96
N VAL A 8 3.37 -2.25 -7.65
CA VAL A 8 2.16 -2.61 -6.91
C VAL A 8 1.72 -1.41 -6.09
N GLY A 9 0.42 -1.11 -6.16
CA GLY A 9 -0.18 -0.11 -5.30
C GLY A 9 -0.90 -0.79 -4.14
N VAL A 10 -0.68 -0.30 -2.94
CA VAL A 10 -1.37 -0.78 -1.73
C VAL A 10 -2.11 0.38 -1.12
N ILE A 11 -3.41 0.23 -0.92
CA ILE A 11 -4.25 1.26 -0.31
C ILE A 11 -4.63 0.79 1.08
N GLY A 12 -4.20 1.52 2.08
CA GLY A 12 -4.38 1.17 3.48
C GLY A 12 -3.06 0.73 4.09
N ALA A 13 -2.59 1.45 5.10
CA ALA A 13 -1.30 1.21 5.73
C ALA A 13 -1.44 0.64 7.15
N GLY A 14 -2.52 -0.06 7.41
CA GLY A 14 -2.66 -0.83 8.65
C GLY A 14 -1.72 -2.02 8.65
N THR A 15 -1.88 -2.90 9.62
CA THR A 15 -1.01 -4.07 9.78
C THR A 15 -0.91 -4.90 8.50
N MET A 16 -2.05 -5.16 7.87
CA MET A 16 -2.06 -5.99 6.66
C MET A 16 -1.43 -5.27 5.46
N GLY A 17 -1.84 -4.02 5.21
CA GLY A 17 -1.31 -3.27 4.07
C GLY A 17 0.17 -3.00 4.20
N ALA A 18 0.62 -2.61 5.39
CA ALA A 18 2.04 -2.40 5.65
C ALA A 18 2.83 -3.69 5.48
N GLY A 19 2.27 -4.82 5.96
CA GLY A 19 2.93 -6.11 5.81
C GLY A 19 3.11 -6.51 4.35
N ILE A 20 2.07 -6.31 3.54
CA ILE A 20 2.15 -6.60 2.11
C ILE A 20 3.20 -5.70 1.45
N ALA A 21 3.16 -4.41 1.75
CA ALA A 21 4.13 -3.46 1.18
C ALA A 21 5.56 -3.84 1.55
N GLY A 22 5.79 -4.21 2.81
CA GLY A 22 7.11 -4.63 3.28
C GLY A 22 7.60 -5.87 2.57
N GLN A 23 6.75 -6.88 2.42
CA GLN A 23 7.10 -8.12 1.72
C GLN A 23 7.48 -7.84 0.27
N LEU A 24 6.72 -7.03 -0.40
CA LEU A 24 6.98 -6.70 -1.80
C LEU A 24 8.29 -5.90 -1.94
N ALA A 25 8.50 -4.93 -1.05
CA ALA A 25 9.72 -4.13 -1.06
C ALA A 25 10.95 -5.01 -0.82
N ASN A 26 10.85 -5.99 0.09
CA ASN A 26 11.94 -6.93 0.35
C ASN A 26 12.25 -7.78 -0.88
N ALA A 27 11.25 -8.05 -1.71
CA ALA A 27 11.42 -8.79 -2.95
C ALA A 27 11.91 -7.93 -4.11
N GLY A 28 12.14 -6.64 -3.88
CA GLY A 28 12.63 -5.73 -4.90
C GLY A 28 11.54 -5.13 -5.79
N VAL A 29 10.28 -5.28 -5.41
CA VAL A 29 9.16 -4.74 -6.18
C VAL A 29 8.94 -3.28 -5.77
N GLU A 30 8.70 -2.42 -6.76
CA GLU A 30 8.35 -1.03 -6.50
C GLU A 30 6.91 -0.97 -5.95
N VAL A 31 6.72 -0.26 -4.85
CA VAL A 31 5.43 -0.19 -4.15
C VAL A 31 5.00 1.25 -3.97
N VAL A 32 3.71 1.50 -4.21
CA VAL A 32 3.06 2.75 -3.80
C VAL A 32 2.13 2.40 -2.63
N LEU A 33 2.35 3.03 -1.50
CA LEU A 33 1.55 2.79 -0.29
C LEU A 33 0.78 4.06 0.05
N LEU A 34 -0.54 3.98 -0.01
CA LEU A 34 -1.41 5.12 0.22
C LEU A 34 -2.28 4.93 1.46
N ASP A 35 -2.43 5.99 2.24
CA ASP A 35 -3.38 6.02 3.35
C ASP A 35 -3.77 7.47 3.63
N LEU A 36 -4.54 7.68 4.67
CA LEU A 36 -5.00 9.01 5.09
C LEU A 36 -4.04 9.59 6.13
N LEU A 37 -4.18 10.88 6.39
CA LEU A 37 -3.45 11.51 7.47
C LEU A 37 -3.94 10.98 8.82
N ASN A 38 -2.99 10.79 9.72
CA ASN A 38 -3.30 10.50 11.11
C ASN A 38 -3.69 11.83 11.77
N LYS A 39 -4.93 11.93 12.20
CA LYS A 39 -5.46 13.17 12.76
C LYS A 39 -4.77 13.59 14.07
N GLU A 40 -4.19 12.64 14.78
CA GLU A 40 -3.51 12.92 16.04
C GLU A 40 -2.11 13.47 15.83
N THR A 41 -1.40 12.99 14.81
CA THR A 41 -0.01 13.38 14.60
C THR A 41 0.17 14.34 13.42
N GLY A 42 -0.81 14.39 12.51
CA GLY A 42 -0.71 15.18 11.28
C GLY A 42 0.15 14.54 10.21
N ASN A 43 0.68 13.35 10.46
CA ASN A 43 1.52 12.63 9.51
C ASN A 43 0.68 11.67 8.65
N ASN A 44 1.21 11.34 7.46
CA ASN A 44 0.60 10.32 6.64
C ASN A 44 0.77 8.95 7.32
N ARG A 45 -0.31 8.20 7.46
CA ARG A 45 -0.27 6.87 8.06
C ARG A 45 0.66 5.91 7.33
N ALA A 46 0.80 6.10 6.01
CA ALA A 46 1.75 5.31 5.23
C ALA A 46 3.19 5.57 5.65
N ASP A 47 3.54 6.83 5.88
CA ASP A 47 4.89 7.19 6.37
C ASP A 47 5.14 6.62 7.75
N GLU A 48 4.15 6.68 8.63
CA GLU A 48 4.26 6.10 9.96
C GLU A 48 4.47 4.60 9.92
N ALA A 49 3.78 3.92 9.00
CA ALA A 49 3.92 2.48 8.82
C ALA A 49 5.34 2.11 8.38
N ILE A 50 5.93 2.88 7.48
CA ILE A 50 7.30 2.64 7.03
C ILE A 50 8.28 2.80 8.18
N GLU A 51 8.10 3.83 9.00
CA GLU A 51 8.98 4.02 10.16
C GLU A 51 8.87 2.84 11.13
N ARG A 52 7.66 2.33 11.36
CA ARG A 52 7.49 1.14 12.21
C ARG A 52 8.23 -0.06 11.63
N MET A 53 8.14 -0.26 10.32
CA MET A 53 8.80 -1.39 9.67
C MET A 53 10.32 -1.29 9.73
N LYS A 54 10.87 -0.09 9.56
CA LYS A 54 12.31 0.11 9.67
C LYS A 54 12.84 -0.22 11.07
N ASN A 55 12.02 0.03 12.08
CA ASN A 55 12.39 -0.14 13.48
C ASN A 55 11.91 -1.47 14.07
N ALA A 56 11.23 -2.30 13.27
CA ALA A 56 10.75 -3.59 13.75
C ALA A 56 11.92 -4.49 14.10
N LYS A 57 11.78 -5.22 15.21
CA LYS A 57 12.81 -6.13 15.67
C LYS A 57 12.53 -7.55 15.15
N PRO A 58 13.58 -8.33 14.86
CA PRO A 58 13.37 -9.72 14.41
C PRO A 58 12.57 -10.57 15.39
N THR A 59 12.54 -10.18 16.67
CA THR A 59 11.83 -10.91 17.71
C THR A 59 10.35 -10.56 17.81
N ASP A 60 9.88 -9.57 17.05
CA ASP A 60 8.47 -9.19 17.09
C ASP A 60 7.62 -10.31 16.52
N ALA A 61 6.52 -10.64 17.21
CA ALA A 61 5.69 -11.80 16.87
C ALA A 61 5.07 -11.67 15.47
N PHE A 62 4.75 -10.46 15.07
CA PHE A 62 4.21 -10.17 13.74
C PHE A 62 5.17 -9.24 13.02
N ASN A 63 6.37 -9.77 12.80
CA ASN A 63 7.40 -8.96 12.15
C ASN A 63 7.04 -8.73 10.69
N ALA A 64 6.32 -7.65 10.43
CA ALA A 64 6.04 -7.17 9.10
C ALA A 64 7.11 -6.17 8.66
N GLY A 65 8.25 -6.19 9.34
CA GLY A 65 9.32 -5.26 9.09
C GLY A 65 10.08 -5.55 7.81
N LEU A 66 10.89 -4.61 7.44
CA LEU A 66 11.79 -4.76 6.31
C LEU A 66 13.01 -5.56 6.78
N MET A 67 13.39 -6.57 6.02
CA MET A 67 14.59 -7.37 6.34
C MET A 67 15.82 -6.49 6.34
N ILE A 68 15.87 -5.54 5.40
CA ILE A 68 16.93 -4.54 5.30
C ILE A 68 16.21 -3.19 5.25
N PRO A 69 16.49 -2.27 6.19
CA PRO A 69 15.81 -0.97 6.20
C PRO A 69 15.91 -0.20 4.88
N ASP A 70 16.99 -0.38 4.13
CA ASP A 70 17.15 0.26 2.82
C ASP A 70 16.07 -0.14 1.82
N ASN A 71 15.40 -1.27 2.02
CA ASN A 71 14.32 -1.68 1.12
C ASN A 71 13.13 -0.72 1.17
N ALA A 72 13.07 0.14 2.17
CA ALA A 72 12.06 1.18 2.23
C ALA A 72 12.12 2.13 1.03
N LYS A 73 13.26 2.26 0.38
CA LYS A 73 13.39 3.07 -0.83
C LYS A 73 12.53 2.57 -1.98
N ASN A 74 12.10 1.31 -1.92
CA ASN A 74 11.20 0.74 -2.92
C ASN A 74 9.74 1.13 -2.68
N ILE A 75 9.44 1.79 -1.57
CA ILE A 75 8.09 2.20 -1.20
C ILE A 75 7.97 3.70 -1.31
N THR A 76 7.03 4.16 -2.14
CA THR A 76 6.67 5.57 -2.25
C THR A 76 5.33 5.74 -1.55
N THR A 77 5.22 6.75 -0.70
CA THR A 77 3.98 7.00 0.05
C THR A 77 3.17 8.14 -0.57
N GLY A 78 1.89 8.13 -0.31
CA GLY A 78 0.99 9.21 -0.73
C GLY A 78 -0.31 9.15 0.05
N LEU A 79 -1.19 10.10 -0.24
CA LEU A 79 -2.50 10.18 0.40
C LEU A 79 -3.56 9.56 -0.50
N SER A 80 -4.36 8.65 0.06
CA SER A 80 -5.36 7.94 -0.70
C SER A 80 -6.51 8.85 -1.18
N ASN A 81 -6.68 10.01 -0.57
CA ASN A 81 -7.71 10.96 -0.99
C ASN A 81 -7.19 12.05 -1.93
N GLU A 82 -5.88 12.13 -2.18
CA GLU A 82 -5.29 13.16 -3.03
C GLU A 82 -4.35 12.63 -4.09
N ASN A 83 -3.77 11.46 -3.87
CA ASN A 83 -2.69 10.95 -4.70
C ASN A 83 -3.03 9.62 -5.40
N LEU A 84 -4.31 9.37 -5.68
CA LEU A 84 -4.70 8.15 -6.37
C LEU A 84 -4.07 8.04 -7.77
N ASP A 85 -3.71 9.16 -8.37
CA ASP A 85 -3.02 9.16 -9.66
C ASP A 85 -1.67 8.45 -9.62
N MET A 86 -1.08 8.27 -8.45
CA MET A 86 0.13 7.47 -8.30
C MET A 86 -0.09 6.00 -8.65
N LEU A 87 -1.34 5.56 -8.70
CA LEU A 87 -1.68 4.18 -9.06
C LEU A 87 -1.80 3.96 -10.57
N ALA A 88 -1.69 5.01 -11.36
CA ALA A 88 -1.97 4.95 -12.80
C ALA A 88 -1.09 3.95 -13.55
N ASP A 89 0.13 3.74 -13.10
CA ASP A 89 1.07 2.83 -13.75
C ASP A 89 1.33 1.56 -12.94
N CYS A 90 0.51 1.29 -11.93
CA CYS A 90 0.63 0.06 -11.16
C CYS A 90 0.10 -1.14 -11.95
N ASP A 91 0.80 -2.25 -11.84
CA ASP A 91 0.39 -3.52 -12.47
C ASP A 91 -0.63 -4.26 -11.62
N TRP A 92 -0.60 -4.04 -10.32
CA TRP A 92 -1.48 -4.68 -9.35
C TRP A 92 -1.82 -3.66 -8.28
N ILE A 93 -3.10 -3.54 -7.95
CA ILE A 93 -3.57 -2.64 -6.90
C ILE A 93 -4.30 -3.48 -5.86
N ILE A 94 -3.85 -3.37 -4.61
CA ILE A 94 -4.39 -4.15 -3.50
C ILE A 94 -5.04 -3.18 -2.51
N GLU A 95 -6.32 -3.40 -2.23
CA GLU A 95 -7.05 -2.58 -1.26
C GLU A 95 -7.18 -3.34 0.06
N THR A 96 -6.81 -2.69 1.16
CA THR A 96 -6.88 -3.27 2.50
C THR A 96 -7.63 -2.35 3.48
N ILE A 97 -8.45 -1.46 2.95
CA ILE A 97 -9.13 -0.44 3.77
C ILE A 97 -10.26 -1.07 4.56
N LEU A 98 -10.30 -0.78 5.86
CA LEU A 98 -11.44 -1.14 6.72
C LEU A 98 -12.40 0.05 6.74
N ALA A 99 -13.35 0.06 5.84
CA ALA A 99 -14.32 1.15 5.70
C ALA A 99 -15.66 0.60 5.23
N PRO A 100 -16.74 1.34 5.45
CA PRO A 100 -18.04 0.95 4.91
C PRO A 100 -17.97 0.76 3.40
N GLN A 101 -18.84 -0.13 2.89
CA GLN A 101 -18.84 -0.50 1.49
C GLN A 101 -19.02 0.72 0.56
N GLU A 102 -19.81 1.69 0.98
CA GLU A 102 -20.07 2.89 0.17
C GLU A 102 -18.80 3.69 -0.05
N ILE A 103 -17.96 3.82 0.98
CA ILE A 103 -16.70 4.53 0.88
C ILE A 103 -15.73 3.76 -0.01
N ARG A 104 -15.67 2.44 0.16
CA ARG A 104 -14.81 1.60 -0.68
C ARG A 104 -15.24 1.65 -2.14
N ALA A 105 -16.55 1.63 -2.39
CA ALA A 105 -17.08 1.72 -3.76
C ALA A 105 -16.66 3.02 -4.44
N GLY A 106 -16.68 4.13 -3.72
CA GLY A 106 -16.21 5.41 -4.24
C GLY A 106 -14.73 5.38 -4.61
N ILE A 107 -13.93 4.75 -3.78
CA ILE A 107 -12.50 4.59 -4.05
C ILE A 107 -12.29 3.74 -5.30
N TYR A 108 -13.02 2.63 -5.42
CA TYR A 108 -12.92 1.76 -6.60
C TYR A 108 -13.26 2.51 -7.89
N GLN A 109 -14.32 3.30 -7.87
CA GLN A 109 -14.71 4.07 -9.05
C GLN A 109 -13.60 5.03 -9.47
N ASN A 110 -12.97 5.68 -8.52
CA ASN A 110 -11.87 6.60 -8.81
C ASN A 110 -10.65 5.86 -9.35
N ILE A 111 -10.36 4.69 -8.79
CA ILE A 111 -9.23 3.88 -9.25
C ILE A 111 -9.46 3.37 -10.67
N GLU A 112 -10.67 2.94 -10.99
CA GLU A 112 -11.00 2.47 -12.34
C GLU A 112 -10.76 3.53 -13.41
N LYS A 113 -10.95 4.80 -13.07
CA LYS A 113 -10.71 5.89 -13.99
C LYS A 113 -9.22 6.15 -14.22
N ILE A 114 -8.40 5.77 -13.27
CA ILE A 114 -6.97 6.10 -13.24
C ILE A 114 -6.12 4.91 -13.66
N ALA A 115 -6.46 3.71 -13.21
CA ALA A 115 -5.66 2.51 -13.41
C ALA A 115 -5.56 2.16 -14.89
N LYS A 116 -4.42 1.58 -15.26
CA LYS A 116 -4.26 1.09 -16.63
C LYS A 116 -5.17 -0.12 -16.88
N PRO A 117 -5.58 -0.34 -18.15
CA PRO A 117 -6.63 -1.34 -18.43
C PRO A 117 -6.33 -2.76 -18.02
N ASP A 118 -5.06 -3.15 -17.98
CA ASP A 118 -4.67 -4.51 -17.65
C ASP A 118 -4.21 -4.67 -16.19
N ALA A 119 -4.43 -3.65 -15.36
CA ALA A 119 -4.06 -3.74 -13.95
C ALA A 119 -4.94 -4.77 -13.24
N ILE A 120 -4.31 -5.55 -12.36
CA ILE A 120 -5.03 -6.49 -11.50
C ILE A 120 -5.52 -5.73 -10.28
N PHE A 121 -6.76 -5.98 -9.89
CA PHE A 121 -7.32 -5.34 -8.70
C PHE A 121 -7.76 -6.41 -7.71
N SER A 122 -7.27 -6.31 -6.47
CA SER A 122 -7.62 -7.25 -5.40
C SER A 122 -8.08 -6.48 -4.18
N SER A 123 -9.11 -6.99 -3.52
CA SER A 123 -9.55 -6.49 -2.24
C SER A 123 -9.20 -7.53 -1.18
N ASN A 124 -8.57 -7.09 -0.12
CA ASN A 124 -8.13 -7.99 0.95
C ASN A 124 -8.77 -7.60 2.28
N THR A 125 -10.01 -7.14 2.23
CA THR A 125 -10.77 -6.83 3.43
C THR A 125 -11.75 -7.95 3.72
N SER A 126 -11.81 -8.34 4.99
CA SER A 126 -12.89 -9.22 5.45
C SER A 126 -14.09 -8.35 5.76
N THR A 127 -15.23 -8.76 5.28
CA THR A 127 -16.48 -8.05 5.57
C THR A 127 -17.06 -8.50 6.89
#